data_c92af3379a909ac26d307bc9b556df63
#
_entry.id   c92af3379a909ac26d307bc9b556df63
#
_cell.length_a   1.000
_cell.length_b   1.000
_cell.length_c   1.000
_cell.angle_alpha   90.00
_cell.angle_beta   90.00
_cell.angle_gamma   90.00
#
_symmetry.space_group_name_H-M   'P 1'
#
loop_
_entity.id
_entity.type
_entity.pdbx_description
1 polymer ?
#
loop_
_entity_poly.entity_id
_entity_poly.type
_entity_poly.pdbx_seq_one_letter_code
_entity_poly.pdbx_strand_id
1 'polypeptide(L)'
;MEKRRVFMLCLFALSMILSAWALPPDEKKVTLDLKDVPMETFLNTVKQKAGINMLYNSKMFKGVEPVTVKATNEPWRELLDRVLSPKGFTYATKDGIVVIKKKDQKTRTLEGKVVDEQGGELPGVTVLILGKERNIGTMTDADGAFSLGLPEGDVTIRLSFV
;
A
#
# COMPACT_ATOMS: atom_id res chain seq x y z
N MET A 1 -47.79 -40.62 13.25
CA MET A 1 -46.86 -39.83 14.11
C MET A 1 -45.55 -39.41 13.41
N GLU A 2 -45.28 -39.86 12.20
CA GLU A 2 -44.03 -39.52 11.47
C GLU A 2 -44.07 -38.18 10.74
N LYS A 3 -45.19 -37.72 10.23
CA LYS A 3 -45.30 -36.49 9.45
C LYS A 3 -45.02 -35.20 10.25
N ARG A 4 -45.15 -35.23 11.59
CA ARG A 4 -44.86 -34.07 12.44
C ARG A 4 -43.35 -33.88 12.74
N ARG A 5 -42.58 -34.97 12.68
CA ARG A 5 -41.13 -34.91 12.92
C ARG A 5 -40.33 -34.36 11.72
N VAL A 6 -40.79 -34.63 10.51
CA VAL A 6 -40.18 -34.12 9.27
C VAL A 6 -40.40 -32.62 9.10
N PHE A 7 -41.58 -32.11 9.51
CA PHE A 7 -41.89 -30.68 9.44
C PHE A 7 -41.10 -29.84 10.43
N MET A 8 -40.74 -30.41 11.58
CA MET A 8 -39.94 -29.72 12.60
C MET A 8 -38.42 -29.67 12.26
N LEU A 9 -37.94 -30.64 11.49
CA LEU A 9 -36.55 -30.66 10.99
C LEU A 9 -36.31 -29.69 9.84
N CYS A 10 -37.31 -29.42 9.00
CA CYS A 10 -37.20 -28.40 7.94
C CYS A 10 -37.23 -26.96 8.45
N LEU A 11 -37.87 -26.70 9.62
CA LEU A 11 -37.87 -25.36 10.23
C LEU A 11 -36.56 -25.03 10.92
N PHE A 12 -35.76 -26.03 11.33
CA PHE A 12 -34.45 -25.83 11.96
C PHE A 12 -33.33 -25.65 10.93
N ALA A 13 -33.49 -26.11 9.68
CA ALA A 13 -32.52 -25.99 8.63
C ALA A 13 -32.59 -24.62 7.88
N LEU A 14 -33.68 -23.85 8.06
CA LEU A 14 -33.87 -22.57 7.39
C LEU A 14 -33.40 -21.37 8.23
N SER A 15 -32.94 -21.60 9.48
CA SER A 15 -32.46 -20.55 10.38
C SER A 15 -30.94 -20.33 10.31
N MET A 16 -30.19 -21.04 9.46
CA MET A 16 -28.73 -20.96 9.38
C MET A 16 -28.16 -20.23 8.15
N ILE A 17 -28.99 -19.59 7.33
CA ILE A 17 -28.48 -18.85 6.17
C ILE A 17 -28.93 -17.38 6.22
N LEU A 18 -28.76 -16.75 7.37
CA LEU A 18 -28.69 -15.29 7.45
C LEU A 18 -27.50 -14.91 8.31
N SER A 19 -26.31 -15.38 7.90
CA SER A 19 -25.10 -14.59 8.16
C SER A 19 -25.18 -13.39 7.22
N ALA A 20 -26.10 -12.48 7.55
CA ALA A 20 -26.05 -11.15 7.03
C ALA A 20 -24.61 -10.66 7.26
N TRP A 21 -23.90 -10.42 6.21
CA TRP A 21 -22.72 -9.57 6.25
C TRP A 21 -23.22 -8.25 6.82
N ALA A 22 -23.18 -8.15 8.14
CA ALA A 22 -23.40 -6.89 8.82
C ALA A 22 -22.23 -6.01 8.38
N LEU A 23 -22.47 -5.18 7.39
CA LEU A 23 -21.66 -4.00 7.14
C LEU A 23 -21.45 -3.34 8.49
N PRO A 24 -20.21 -3.01 8.89
CA PRO A 24 -19.99 -2.32 10.14
C PRO A 24 -20.86 -1.06 10.17
N PRO A 25 -21.61 -0.82 11.24
CA PRO A 25 -22.69 0.16 11.27
C PRO A 25 -22.20 1.60 11.40
N ASP A 26 -21.19 2.04 10.70
CA ASP A 26 -20.84 3.46 10.64
C ASP A 26 -19.81 3.82 9.54
N GLU A 27 -19.97 3.27 8.36
CA GLU A 27 -19.10 3.70 7.27
C GLU A 27 -19.70 4.94 6.61
N LYS A 28 -19.24 6.11 7.07
CA LYS A 28 -19.66 7.40 6.50
C LYS A 28 -19.37 7.44 5.01
N LYS A 29 -20.41 7.70 4.24
CA LYS A 29 -20.33 7.78 2.79
C LYS A 29 -20.13 9.22 2.34
N VAL A 30 -19.40 9.41 1.26
CA VAL A 30 -19.09 10.72 0.70
C VAL A 30 -19.56 10.82 -0.74
N THR A 31 -19.99 12.02 -1.10
CA THR A 31 -20.28 12.41 -2.49
C THR A 31 -19.41 13.61 -2.82
N LEU A 32 -18.59 13.47 -3.85
CA LEU A 32 -17.71 14.54 -4.34
C LEU A 32 -17.45 14.38 -5.83
N ASP A 33 -17.12 15.48 -6.48
CA ASP A 33 -16.67 15.56 -7.86
C ASP A 33 -15.50 16.54 -7.89
N LEU A 34 -14.30 16.02 -8.05
CA LEU A 34 -13.05 16.79 -8.05
C LEU A 34 -12.30 16.54 -9.35
N LYS A 35 -11.83 17.61 -9.95
CA LYS A 35 -11.08 17.55 -11.21
C LYS A 35 -9.78 18.31 -11.05
N ASP A 36 -8.68 17.61 -11.30
CA ASP A 36 -7.32 18.17 -11.36
C ASP A 36 -6.94 18.96 -10.10
N VAL A 37 -7.21 18.38 -8.91
CA VAL A 37 -6.91 19.03 -7.62
C VAL A 37 -5.68 18.42 -6.95
N PRO A 38 -4.92 19.21 -6.17
CA PRO A 38 -3.83 18.68 -5.33
C PRO A 38 -4.32 17.60 -4.37
N MET A 39 -3.46 16.62 -4.03
CA MET A 39 -3.76 15.55 -3.08
C MET A 39 -4.28 16.10 -1.73
N GLU A 40 -3.71 17.21 -1.26
CA GLU A 40 -4.14 17.85 -0.01
C GLU A 40 -5.59 18.35 -0.08
N THR A 41 -5.98 18.93 -1.21
CA THR A 41 -7.37 19.40 -1.44
C THR A 41 -8.32 18.23 -1.43
N PHE A 42 -7.98 17.12 -2.08
CA PHE A 42 -8.75 15.88 -2.03
C PHE A 42 -8.92 15.37 -0.60
N LEU A 43 -7.83 15.22 0.15
CA LEU A 43 -7.86 14.72 1.53
C LEU A 43 -8.67 15.63 2.46
N ASN A 44 -8.53 16.96 2.32
CA ASN A 44 -9.30 17.92 3.10
C ASN A 44 -10.80 17.83 2.78
N THR A 45 -11.16 17.64 1.51
CA THR A 45 -12.55 17.48 1.10
C THR A 45 -13.16 16.19 1.69
N VAL A 46 -12.43 15.07 1.64
CA VAL A 46 -12.88 13.82 2.24
C VAL A 46 -12.99 13.96 3.77
N LYS A 47 -12.00 14.57 4.42
CA LYS A 47 -12.01 14.85 5.86
C LYS A 47 -13.27 15.61 6.28
N GLN A 48 -13.61 16.68 5.57
CA GLN A 48 -14.78 17.52 5.87
C GLN A 48 -16.09 16.76 5.63
N LYS A 49 -16.22 16.10 4.47
CA LYS A 49 -17.46 15.42 4.09
C LYS A 49 -17.73 14.17 4.92
N ALA A 50 -16.70 13.40 5.26
CA ALA A 50 -16.83 12.24 6.12
C ALA A 50 -16.80 12.59 7.63
N GLY A 51 -16.44 13.82 8.00
CA GLY A 51 -16.32 14.24 9.41
C GLY A 51 -15.31 13.36 10.17
N ILE A 52 -14.16 13.07 9.58
CA ILE A 52 -13.10 12.25 10.14
C ILE A 52 -11.85 13.09 10.40
N ASN A 53 -11.06 12.69 11.39
CA ASN A 53 -9.77 13.32 11.64
C ASN A 53 -8.69 12.67 10.79
N MET A 54 -7.91 13.49 10.06
CA MET A 54 -6.79 13.04 9.25
C MET A 54 -5.50 13.73 9.65
N LEU A 55 -4.42 12.96 9.66
CA LEU A 55 -3.05 13.44 9.88
C LEU A 55 -2.17 12.99 8.71
N TYR A 56 -1.42 13.92 8.15
CA TYR A 56 -0.44 13.67 7.08
C TYR A 56 0.64 14.74 7.05
N ASN A 57 1.76 14.43 6.43
CA ASN A 57 2.82 15.40 6.17
C ASN A 57 2.69 15.88 4.71
N SER A 58 2.37 17.15 4.51
CA SER A 58 2.19 17.75 3.18
C SER A 58 3.40 17.57 2.25
N LYS A 59 4.60 17.52 2.80
CA LYS A 59 5.83 17.34 2.01
C LYS A 59 5.87 16.00 1.25
N MET A 60 5.14 15.00 1.74
CA MET A 60 5.08 13.67 1.08
C MET A 60 4.37 13.70 -0.28
N PHE A 61 3.55 14.72 -0.54
CA PHE A 61 2.80 14.88 -1.79
C PHE A 61 3.50 15.74 -2.84
N LYS A 62 4.72 16.21 -2.54
CA LYS A 62 5.49 16.99 -3.50
C LYS A 62 5.81 16.15 -4.75
N GLY A 63 5.41 16.63 -5.93
CA GLY A 63 5.59 15.94 -7.21
C GLY A 63 4.55 14.83 -7.48
N VAL A 64 3.55 14.68 -6.62
CA VAL A 64 2.43 13.75 -6.87
C VAL A 64 1.45 14.41 -7.87
N GLU A 65 1.06 13.64 -8.87
CA GLU A 65 0.09 14.08 -9.87
C GLU A 65 -1.25 14.46 -9.23
N PRO A 66 -1.92 15.50 -9.75
CA PRO A 66 -3.23 15.92 -9.28
C PRO A 66 -4.26 14.80 -9.30
N VAL A 67 -5.30 14.96 -8.51
CA VAL A 67 -6.38 14.00 -8.34
C VAL A 67 -7.60 14.43 -9.14
N THR A 68 -8.08 13.55 -10.00
CA THR A 68 -9.40 13.64 -10.62
C THR A 68 -10.23 12.46 -10.16
N VAL A 69 -11.31 12.71 -9.44
CA VAL A 69 -12.13 11.65 -8.85
C VAL A 69 -13.57 12.08 -8.69
N LYS A 70 -14.48 11.19 -9.04
CA LYS A 70 -15.92 11.31 -8.78
C LYS A 70 -16.36 10.16 -7.87
N ALA A 71 -17.09 10.49 -6.82
CA ALA A 71 -17.67 9.55 -5.87
C ALA A 71 -19.12 9.94 -5.60
N THR A 72 -20.02 8.96 -5.58
CA THR A 72 -21.44 9.15 -5.27
C THR A 72 -21.85 8.14 -4.23
N ASN A 73 -22.11 8.63 -3.01
CA ASN A 73 -22.51 7.79 -1.88
C ASN A 73 -21.52 6.62 -1.61
N GLU A 74 -20.22 6.87 -1.79
CA GLU A 74 -19.12 5.90 -1.67
C GLU A 74 -18.55 5.92 -0.25
N PRO A 75 -18.26 4.76 0.37
CA PRO A 75 -17.56 4.69 1.64
C PRO A 75 -16.22 5.43 1.57
N TRP A 76 -15.92 6.29 2.54
CA TRP A 76 -14.68 7.08 2.51
C TRP A 76 -13.41 6.22 2.49
N ARG A 77 -13.46 5.01 3.05
CA ARG A 77 -12.33 4.06 3.05
C ARG A 77 -12.02 3.57 1.65
N GLU A 78 -13.03 3.10 0.93
CA GLU A 78 -12.90 2.64 -0.46
C GLU A 78 -12.42 3.78 -1.37
N LEU A 79 -12.96 4.97 -1.17
CA LEU A 79 -12.53 6.16 -1.89
C LEU A 79 -11.05 6.50 -1.64
N LEU A 80 -10.59 6.43 -0.37
CA LEU A 80 -9.19 6.65 -0.03
C LEU A 80 -8.30 5.57 -0.66
N ASP A 81 -8.67 4.29 -0.56
CA ASP A 81 -7.90 3.19 -1.14
C ASP A 81 -7.77 3.33 -2.66
N ARG A 82 -8.87 3.68 -3.34
CA ARG A 82 -8.91 3.88 -4.79
C ARG A 82 -8.01 5.02 -5.26
N VAL A 83 -7.88 6.08 -4.49
CA VAL A 83 -7.09 7.27 -4.87
C VAL A 83 -5.64 7.18 -4.37
N LEU A 84 -5.41 6.68 -3.16
CA LEU A 84 -4.09 6.65 -2.53
C LEU A 84 -3.21 5.51 -3.05
N SER A 85 -3.76 4.30 -3.21
CA SER A 85 -2.98 3.12 -3.55
C SER A 85 -2.22 3.24 -4.89
N PRO A 86 -2.83 3.72 -5.99
CA PRO A 86 -2.13 3.90 -7.26
C PRO A 86 -1.00 4.93 -7.19
N LYS A 87 -1.10 5.87 -6.26
CA LYS A 87 -0.11 6.95 -6.05
C LYS A 87 0.95 6.61 -5.00
N GLY A 88 0.99 5.35 -4.54
CA GLY A 88 2.01 4.86 -3.60
C GLY A 88 1.76 5.28 -2.14
N PHE A 89 0.52 5.59 -1.77
CA PHE A 89 0.13 5.92 -0.41
C PHE A 89 -0.82 4.88 0.18
N THR A 90 -0.86 4.84 1.49
CA THR A 90 -1.80 4.04 2.28
C THR A 90 -2.18 4.83 3.53
N TYR A 91 -3.11 4.30 4.32
CA TYR A 91 -3.45 4.90 5.60
C TYR A 91 -3.59 3.84 6.69
N ALA A 92 -3.48 4.28 7.92
CA ALA A 92 -3.80 3.50 9.11
C ALA A 92 -4.77 4.31 9.99
N THR A 93 -5.67 3.62 10.67
CA THR A 93 -6.56 4.26 11.65
C THR A 93 -6.10 3.91 13.04
N LYS A 94 -5.81 4.92 13.86
CA LYS A 94 -5.44 4.76 15.26
C LYS A 94 -6.19 5.81 16.08
N ASP A 95 -6.87 5.38 17.15
CA ASP A 95 -7.62 6.25 18.08
C ASP A 95 -8.59 7.21 17.37
N GLY A 96 -9.26 6.74 16.31
CA GLY A 96 -10.19 7.54 15.50
C GLY A 96 -9.52 8.55 14.55
N ILE A 97 -8.19 8.55 14.47
CA ILE A 97 -7.42 9.39 13.55
C ILE A 97 -6.94 8.54 12.38
N VAL A 98 -7.16 9.03 11.16
CA VAL A 98 -6.64 8.44 9.92
C VAL A 98 -5.28 9.05 9.62
N VAL A 99 -4.24 8.25 9.67
CA VAL A 99 -2.86 8.68 9.39
C VAL A 99 -2.49 8.22 7.98
N ILE A 100 -2.24 9.17 7.08
CA ILE A 100 -1.78 8.89 5.72
C ILE A 100 -0.26 8.70 5.74
N LYS A 101 0.23 7.67 5.08
CA LYS A 101 1.66 7.36 4.96
C LYS A 101 2.00 6.86 3.55
N LYS A 102 3.27 6.93 3.18
CA LYS A 102 3.73 6.23 1.97
C LYS A 102 3.53 4.72 2.18
N LYS A 103 3.10 4.05 1.13
CA LYS A 103 3.03 2.59 1.13
C LYS A 103 4.45 2.05 1.23
N ASP A 104 4.69 1.15 2.17
CA ASP A 104 5.98 0.47 2.25
C ASP A 104 6.16 -0.29 0.93
N GLN A 105 7.17 0.09 0.16
CA GLN A 105 7.53 -0.67 -1.03
C GLN A 105 7.99 -2.03 -0.54
N LYS A 106 7.41 -3.10 -1.06
CA LYS A 106 7.95 -4.44 -0.86
C LYS A 106 9.36 -4.43 -1.43
N THR A 107 10.35 -4.37 -0.57
CA THR A 107 11.74 -4.53 -0.99
C THR A 107 11.98 -6.01 -1.22
N ARG A 108 12.39 -6.38 -2.44
CA ARG A 108 12.99 -7.69 -2.71
C ARG A 108 14.46 -7.59 -2.31
N THR A 109 14.99 -8.58 -1.65
CA THR A 109 16.42 -8.65 -1.37
C THR A 109 17.13 -9.23 -2.58
N LEU A 110 18.13 -8.52 -3.09
CA LEU A 110 19.09 -9.02 -4.04
C LEU A 110 20.32 -9.48 -3.26
N GLU A 111 20.64 -10.74 -3.37
CA GLU A 111 21.87 -11.32 -2.85
C GLU A 111 22.73 -11.78 -4.02
N GLY A 112 24.03 -11.59 -3.93
CA GLY A 112 24.97 -11.97 -4.97
C GLY A 112 26.39 -11.99 -4.48
N LYS A 113 27.28 -12.44 -5.37
CA LYS A 113 28.72 -12.51 -5.14
C LYS A 113 29.44 -11.90 -6.33
N VAL A 114 30.46 -11.12 -6.08
CA VAL A 114 31.32 -10.53 -7.11
C VAL A 114 32.65 -11.27 -7.09
N VAL A 115 33.04 -11.74 -8.27
CA VAL A 115 34.32 -12.47 -8.47
C VAL A 115 35.05 -11.89 -9.66
N ASP A 116 36.33 -12.09 -9.73
CA ASP A 116 37.19 -11.75 -10.88
C ASP A 116 37.01 -12.80 -12.02
N GLU A 117 37.76 -12.63 -13.11
CA GLU A 117 37.74 -13.51 -14.28
C GLU A 117 38.27 -14.93 -13.98
N GLN A 118 39.05 -15.09 -12.91
CA GLN A 118 39.60 -16.37 -12.46
C GLN A 118 38.73 -17.04 -11.38
N GLY A 119 37.64 -16.39 -10.97
CA GLY A 119 36.73 -16.86 -9.93
C GLY A 119 37.20 -16.48 -8.51
N GLY A 120 38.16 -15.60 -8.38
CA GLY A 120 38.59 -15.03 -7.10
C GLY A 120 37.57 -14.05 -6.54
N GLU A 121 37.37 -14.11 -5.22
CA GLU A 121 36.43 -13.23 -4.52
C GLU A 121 36.92 -11.79 -4.52
N LEU A 122 36.02 -10.84 -4.80
CA LEU A 122 36.32 -9.42 -4.84
C LEU A 122 35.66 -8.68 -3.69
N PRO A 123 36.36 -8.51 -2.55
CA PRO A 123 35.87 -7.68 -1.45
C PRO A 123 35.98 -6.20 -1.77
N GLY A 124 35.10 -5.38 -1.15
CA GLY A 124 35.13 -3.92 -1.27
C GLY A 124 34.60 -3.37 -2.58
N VAL A 125 33.96 -4.17 -3.42
CA VAL A 125 33.27 -3.69 -4.62
C VAL A 125 32.02 -2.94 -4.22
N THR A 126 31.86 -1.73 -4.71
CA THR A 126 30.62 -0.96 -4.51
C THR A 126 29.55 -1.45 -5.47
N VAL A 127 28.44 -1.89 -4.92
CA VAL A 127 27.22 -2.31 -5.64
C VAL A 127 26.19 -1.21 -5.50
N LEU A 128 25.87 -0.54 -6.60
CA LEU A 128 24.95 0.60 -6.60
C LEU A 128 23.72 0.33 -7.48
N ILE A 129 22.55 0.54 -6.92
CA ILE A 129 21.30 0.54 -7.66
C ILE A 129 20.97 1.97 -8.04
N LEU A 130 20.83 2.22 -9.33
CA LEU A 130 20.42 3.51 -9.87
C LEU A 130 18.90 3.55 -9.88
N GLY A 131 18.30 4.28 -8.94
CA GLY A 131 16.86 4.47 -8.82
C GLY A 131 16.41 5.82 -9.32
N LYS A 132 15.12 5.93 -9.67
CA LYS A 132 14.52 7.20 -10.15
C LYS A 132 14.52 8.29 -9.07
N GLU A 133 14.36 7.91 -7.79
CA GLU A 133 14.27 8.87 -6.68
C GLU A 133 15.57 8.98 -5.87
N ARG A 134 16.28 7.88 -5.72
CA ARG A 134 17.55 7.80 -4.99
C ARG A 134 18.37 6.60 -5.42
N ASN A 135 19.68 6.70 -5.28
CA ASN A 135 20.59 5.57 -5.41
C ASN A 135 20.69 4.85 -4.07
N ILE A 136 20.69 3.53 -4.11
CA ILE A 136 20.84 2.65 -2.94
C ILE A 136 22.08 1.80 -3.20
N GLY A 137 23.01 1.68 -2.25
CA GLY A 137 24.24 0.93 -2.45
C GLY A 137 24.67 0.16 -1.22
N THR A 138 25.52 -0.82 -1.46
CA THR A 138 26.26 -1.62 -0.46
C THR A 138 27.67 -1.90 -0.98
N MET A 139 28.50 -2.53 -0.17
CA MET A 139 29.81 -3.03 -0.57
C MET A 139 29.87 -4.53 -0.37
N THR A 140 30.65 -5.22 -1.19
CA THR A 140 30.93 -6.64 -0.99
C THR A 140 31.78 -6.86 0.28
N ASP A 141 31.49 -7.91 1.00
CA ASP A 141 32.25 -8.38 2.17
C ASP A 141 33.56 -9.10 1.77
N ALA A 142 34.24 -9.72 2.77
CA ALA A 142 35.49 -10.44 2.57
C ALA A 142 35.39 -11.62 1.59
N ASP A 143 34.20 -12.20 1.47
CA ASP A 143 33.90 -13.32 0.56
C ASP A 143 33.34 -12.85 -0.79
N GLY A 144 33.39 -11.54 -1.06
CA GLY A 144 32.81 -10.92 -2.27
C GLY A 144 31.29 -10.89 -2.29
N ALA A 145 30.61 -11.28 -1.19
CA ALA A 145 29.16 -11.36 -1.12
C ALA A 145 28.53 -10.00 -0.78
N PHE A 146 27.31 -9.77 -1.27
CA PHE A 146 26.51 -8.60 -0.94
C PHE A 146 25.04 -8.95 -0.79
N SER A 147 24.33 -8.13 -0.01
CA SER A 147 22.88 -8.18 0.12
C SER A 147 22.35 -6.74 0.06
N LEU A 148 21.30 -6.51 -0.77
CA LEU A 148 20.77 -5.18 -1.03
C LEU A 148 19.27 -5.24 -1.27
N GLY A 149 18.52 -4.34 -0.63
CA GLY A 149 17.08 -4.19 -0.84
C GLY A 149 16.78 -3.53 -2.19
N LEU A 150 16.02 -4.21 -3.05
CA LEU A 150 15.57 -3.68 -4.34
C LEU A 150 14.19 -3.02 -4.21
N PRO A 151 13.96 -1.86 -4.83
CA PRO A 151 12.61 -1.36 -5.06
C PRO A 151 11.86 -2.26 -6.06
N GLU A 152 10.53 -2.13 -6.13
CA GLU A 152 9.74 -2.78 -7.17
C GLU A 152 10.06 -2.20 -8.56
N GLY A 153 10.01 -3.04 -9.58
CA GLY A 153 10.25 -2.68 -10.99
C GLY A 153 11.65 -3.01 -11.49
N ASP A 154 11.96 -2.51 -12.68
CA ASP A 154 13.26 -2.68 -13.30
C ASP A 154 14.29 -1.76 -12.65
N VAL A 155 15.45 -2.30 -12.36
CA VAL A 155 16.56 -1.59 -11.73
C VAL A 155 17.83 -1.77 -12.55
N THR A 156 18.67 -0.75 -12.57
CA THR A 156 20.03 -0.82 -13.13
C THR A 156 21.02 -0.96 -11.99
N ILE A 157 21.83 -2.00 -12.04
CA ILE A 157 22.90 -2.24 -11.06
C ILE A 157 24.22 -1.78 -11.68
N ARG A 158 24.97 -0.98 -10.92
CA ARG A 158 26.32 -0.57 -11.27
C ARG A 158 27.27 -1.16 -10.23
N LEU A 159 28.30 -1.86 -10.72
CA LEU A 159 29.43 -2.32 -9.92
C LEU A 159 30.61 -1.38 -10.15
N SER A 160 31.31 -1.01 -9.09
CA SER A 160 32.53 -0.18 -9.14
C SER A 160 33.53 -0.71 -8.14
N PHE A 161 34.73 -0.97 -8.63
CA PHE A 161 35.89 -1.35 -7.83
C PHE A 161 36.91 -0.22 -7.91
N VAL A 162 37.49 0.21 -6.77
CA VAL A 162 38.51 1.27 -6.69
C VAL A 162 39.85 0.66 -6.40
#